data_a9fe3ea325db7c09b3e2e39cf5ecfde7
#
_entry.id   a9fe3ea325db7c09b3e2e39cf5ecfde7
#
_cell.length_a   1.000
_cell.length_b   1.000
_cell.length_c   1.000
_cell.angle_alpha   90.00
_cell.angle_beta   90.00
_cell.angle_gamma   90.00
#
_symmetry.space_group_name_H-M   'P 1'
#
loop_
_entity.id
_entity.type
_entity.pdbx_description
1 polymer ?
#
loop_
_entity_poly.entity_id
_entity_poly.type
_entity_poly.pdbx_seq_one_letter_code
_entity_poly.pdbx_strand_id
1 'polypeptide(L)'
;MNLPGTNISAELSVLGAVFLDSNVLDDIVFLEERDFLIPKHKEIYKVMRILEKRGKPVDIITVTDAYVRYGNIENIGGVQYLSELAASCPTAANVRYYAEMIRSKAMERRIKNTAQIIEGMSRDDYETDEEFYSYVEQLVTELRPVDNAKMLSFSETRDEYYTHLKTPAEFIKTGFSDYDKWAQGLWRGWLFISAGRPSVGKTALALQRINGVAKQKEGVVLVWSQEMKRDSLKDRMISAETGIPFQRIKMKNLNQKEQKLVDMAYDNFEYLPIFMQDSSGVIIDEIKATAKQFKRKHGKIAMIVVDYLQIMNIPQTNGDTRALAIGRVTGQAKQIAMEMNCCFMMLSQMTRESDKRGRPLLSDLKESSSIEQDADVVEFLWSEGETTSQGKIINQTFAKGRDIGVNEFKLLFLNWKQKFTELPKK
;
A
#
# COMPACT_ATOMS: atom_id res chain seq x y z
N MET A 1 41.92 -4.25 -17.59
CA MET A 1 40.89 -5.25 -17.17
C MET A 1 39.83 -4.52 -16.37
N ASN A 2 38.62 -4.35 -16.94
CA ASN A 2 37.51 -3.79 -16.19
C ASN A 2 37.02 -4.88 -15.21
N LEU A 3 37.28 -4.69 -13.93
CA LEU A 3 36.70 -5.51 -12.88
C LEU A 3 35.16 -5.34 -12.91
N PRO A 4 34.38 -6.42 -12.81
CA PRO A 4 32.94 -6.33 -12.78
C PRO A 4 32.48 -5.42 -11.61
N GLY A 5 31.68 -4.42 -11.88
CA GLY A 5 31.19 -3.46 -10.87
C GLY A 5 32.04 -2.20 -10.66
N THR A 6 33.00 -1.91 -11.53
CA THR A 6 33.85 -0.71 -11.43
C THR A 6 33.69 0.20 -12.65
N ASN A 7 33.66 1.50 -12.43
CA ASN A 7 33.75 2.50 -13.49
C ASN A 7 34.54 3.73 -12.96
N ILE A 8 35.85 3.54 -12.84
CA ILE A 8 36.74 4.58 -12.26
C ILE A 8 36.73 5.84 -13.13
N SER A 9 36.63 5.70 -14.44
CA SER A 9 36.61 6.86 -15.36
C SER A 9 35.35 7.71 -15.14
N ALA A 10 34.20 7.10 -14.82
CA ALA A 10 33.01 7.86 -14.47
C ALA A 10 33.15 8.62 -13.14
N GLU A 11 33.82 8.02 -12.14
CA GLU A 11 34.10 8.71 -10.87
C GLU A 11 34.99 9.94 -11.07
N LEU A 12 36.06 9.80 -11.87
CA LEU A 12 36.94 10.93 -12.23
C LEU A 12 36.16 12.02 -12.97
N SER A 13 35.31 11.63 -13.93
CA SER A 13 34.51 12.59 -14.71
C SER A 13 33.48 13.33 -13.84
N VAL A 14 32.83 12.67 -12.89
CA VAL A 14 31.85 13.33 -11.98
C VAL A 14 32.57 14.32 -11.06
N LEU A 15 33.66 13.91 -10.41
CA LEU A 15 34.41 14.81 -9.51
C LEU A 15 35.04 15.97 -10.27
N GLY A 16 35.58 15.71 -11.46
CA GLY A 16 36.11 16.75 -12.33
C GLY A 16 35.03 17.73 -12.80
N ALA A 17 33.84 17.25 -13.16
CA ALA A 17 32.72 18.09 -13.56
C ALA A 17 32.28 19.06 -12.45
N VAL A 18 32.27 18.61 -11.18
CA VAL A 18 31.93 19.46 -10.03
C VAL A 18 32.96 20.55 -9.83
N PHE A 19 34.24 20.29 -10.09
CA PHE A 19 35.27 21.33 -10.05
C PHE A 19 35.19 22.34 -11.19
N LEU A 20 34.63 21.92 -12.36
CA LEU A 20 34.40 22.82 -13.49
C LEU A 20 33.16 23.72 -13.27
N ASP A 21 32.09 23.12 -12.77
CA ASP A 21 30.83 23.82 -12.47
C ASP A 21 30.16 23.16 -11.26
N SER A 22 30.21 23.85 -10.12
CA SER A 22 29.63 23.33 -8.88
C SER A 22 28.09 23.19 -8.91
N ASN A 23 27.40 23.90 -9.81
CA ASN A 23 25.94 23.80 -9.93
C ASN A 23 25.49 22.40 -10.39
N VAL A 24 26.36 21.61 -11.02
CA VAL A 24 26.04 20.24 -11.42
C VAL A 24 25.78 19.30 -10.22
N LEU A 25 26.12 19.72 -8.99
CA LEU A 25 25.74 18.97 -7.78
C LEU A 25 24.23 18.85 -7.63
N ASP A 26 23.46 19.83 -8.09
CA ASP A 26 22.00 19.79 -8.10
C ASP A 26 21.45 18.70 -9.06
N ASP A 27 22.16 18.43 -10.17
CA ASP A 27 21.75 17.40 -11.15
C ASP A 27 22.04 15.98 -10.67
N ILE A 28 22.93 15.82 -9.68
CA ILE A 28 23.39 14.54 -9.15
C ILE A 28 23.05 14.34 -7.66
N VAL A 29 21.98 14.97 -7.17
CA VAL A 29 21.52 14.85 -5.76
C VAL A 29 21.29 13.41 -5.33
N PHE A 30 20.95 12.53 -6.27
CA PHE A 30 20.72 11.11 -6.03
C PHE A 30 21.99 10.29 -5.77
N LEU A 31 23.18 10.84 -6.06
CA LEU A 31 24.46 10.18 -5.86
C LEU A 31 24.93 10.39 -4.41
N GLU A 32 25.35 9.32 -3.77
CA GLU A 32 25.83 9.33 -2.40
C GLU A 32 27.35 9.05 -2.34
N GLU A 33 28.02 9.49 -1.27
CA GLU A 33 29.44 9.23 -1.04
C GLU A 33 29.78 7.73 -1.08
N ARG A 34 28.87 6.88 -0.56
CA ARG A 34 29.01 5.41 -0.54
C ARG A 34 28.92 4.77 -1.93
N ASP A 35 28.47 5.51 -2.95
CA ASP A 35 28.35 4.98 -4.32
C ASP A 35 29.72 4.94 -5.03
N PHE A 36 30.66 5.75 -4.62
CA PHE A 36 32.01 5.71 -5.16
C PHE A 36 32.76 4.45 -4.71
N LEU A 37 33.60 3.90 -5.56
CA LEU A 37 34.41 2.73 -5.24
C LEU A 37 35.69 3.15 -4.50
N ILE A 38 36.35 4.19 -5.01
CA ILE A 38 37.67 4.61 -4.53
C ILE A 38 37.51 5.41 -3.24
N PRO A 39 38.18 5.00 -2.12
CA PRO A 39 38.02 5.67 -0.84
C PRO A 39 38.30 7.18 -0.88
N LYS A 40 39.34 7.61 -1.59
CA LYS A 40 39.64 9.05 -1.73
C LYS A 40 38.55 9.82 -2.49
N HIS A 41 37.86 9.20 -3.46
CA HIS A 41 36.74 9.81 -4.17
C HIS A 41 35.52 9.97 -3.28
N LYS A 42 35.25 9.00 -2.39
CA LYS A 42 34.18 9.11 -1.36
C LYS A 42 34.39 10.35 -0.50
N GLU A 43 35.61 10.50 0.01
CA GLU A 43 35.94 11.63 0.89
C GLU A 43 35.88 12.96 0.14
N ILE A 44 36.40 13.05 -1.08
CA ILE A 44 36.32 14.26 -1.90
C ILE A 44 34.84 14.64 -2.14
N TYR A 45 34.02 13.70 -2.60
CA TYR A 45 32.60 13.97 -2.84
C TYR A 45 31.85 14.38 -1.57
N LYS A 46 32.12 13.74 -0.44
CA LYS A 46 31.58 14.10 0.86
C LYS A 46 31.86 15.55 1.23
N VAL A 47 33.11 16.01 1.06
CA VAL A 47 33.48 17.38 1.35
C VAL A 47 32.81 18.34 0.39
N MET A 48 32.72 18.03 -0.91
CA MET A 48 31.97 18.82 -1.89
C MET A 48 30.54 19.05 -1.45
N ARG A 49 29.82 17.97 -1.04
CA ARG A 49 28.44 18.04 -0.54
C ARG A 49 28.30 18.82 0.76
N ILE A 50 29.30 18.77 1.66
CA ILE A 50 29.29 19.56 2.91
C ILE A 50 29.45 21.04 2.60
N LEU A 51 30.33 21.41 1.67
CA LEU A 51 30.56 22.81 1.27
C LEU A 51 29.29 23.36 0.61
N GLU A 52 28.70 22.63 -0.34
CA GLU A 52 27.45 23.01 -0.98
C GLU A 52 26.34 23.25 0.03
N LYS A 53 26.06 22.28 0.95
CA LYS A 53 25.04 22.44 2.00
C LYS A 53 25.27 23.64 2.91
N ARG A 54 26.51 24.12 3.03
CA ARG A 54 26.87 25.32 3.80
C ARG A 54 26.83 26.59 2.95
N GLY A 55 26.39 26.52 1.70
CA GLY A 55 26.38 27.66 0.76
C GLY A 55 27.76 28.20 0.42
N LYS A 56 28.81 27.37 0.53
CA LYS A 56 30.19 27.76 0.19
C LYS A 56 30.50 27.31 -1.25
N PRO A 57 31.35 28.10 -1.97
CA PRO A 57 31.83 27.66 -3.28
C PRO A 57 32.49 26.27 -3.19
N VAL A 58 32.32 25.46 -4.24
CA VAL A 58 32.96 24.15 -4.33
C VAL A 58 33.99 24.18 -5.44
N ASP A 59 35.22 24.44 -5.08
CA ASP A 59 36.37 24.50 -5.95
C ASP A 59 37.60 23.86 -5.28
N ILE A 60 38.72 23.77 -6.02
CA ILE A 60 39.95 23.15 -5.50
C ILE A 60 40.44 23.84 -4.24
N ILE A 61 40.31 25.18 -4.15
CA ILE A 61 40.83 25.99 -3.01
C ILE A 61 39.98 25.68 -1.76
N THR A 62 38.67 25.74 -1.88
CA THR A 62 37.75 25.54 -0.76
C THR A 62 37.78 24.08 -0.25
N VAL A 63 37.89 23.09 -1.16
CA VAL A 63 38.06 21.67 -0.80
C VAL A 63 39.40 21.45 -0.10
N THR A 64 40.48 22.08 -0.59
CA THR A 64 41.81 22.03 0.05
C THR A 64 41.75 22.64 1.46
N ASP A 65 41.17 23.83 1.63
CA ASP A 65 41.05 24.51 2.93
C ASP A 65 40.23 23.66 3.91
N ALA A 66 39.16 23.03 3.44
CA ALA A 66 38.35 22.12 4.28
C ALA A 66 39.18 20.94 4.78
N TYR A 67 40.02 20.33 3.94
CA TYR A 67 40.88 19.22 4.36
C TYR A 67 42.03 19.65 5.27
N VAL A 68 42.61 20.82 5.07
CA VAL A 68 43.64 21.35 5.96
C VAL A 68 43.08 21.59 7.37
N ARG A 69 41.81 21.97 7.48
CA ARG A 69 41.17 22.24 8.80
C ARG A 69 40.64 20.98 9.51
N TYR A 70 40.17 19.98 8.77
CA TYR A 70 39.41 18.87 9.33
C TYR A 70 39.99 17.49 9.04
N GLY A 71 41.10 17.39 8.31
CA GLY A 71 41.71 16.13 7.93
C GLY A 71 43.15 16.28 7.44
N ASN A 72 43.67 15.23 6.83
CA ASN A 72 44.98 15.25 6.16
C ASN A 72 44.74 15.17 4.65
N ILE A 73 45.15 16.21 3.91
CA ILE A 73 44.99 16.32 2.47
C ILE A 73 45.73 15.20 1.68
N GLU A 74 46.79 14.65 2.27
CA GLU A 74 47.50 13.48 1.68
C GLU A 74 46.61 12.24 1.54
N ASN A 75 45.62 12.09 2.42
CA ASN A 75 44.69 10.95 2.36
C ASN A 75 43.83 10.96 1.10
N ILE A 76 43.65 12.11 0.47
CA ILE A 76 42.91 12.28 -0.79
C ILE A 76 43.81 12.45 -2.00
N GLY A 77 45.13 12.35 -1.82
CA GLY A 77 46.12 12.45 -2.88
C GLY A 77 46.71 13.84 -3.09
N GLY A 78 46.55 14.78 -2.11
CA GLY A 78 47.12 16.11 -2.16
C GLY A 78 46.44 17.05 -3.16
N VAL A 79 46.92 18.31 -3.19
CA VAL A 79 46.42 19.34 -4.12
C VAL A 79 46.67 18.95 -5.58
N GLN A 80 47.77 18.24 -5.86
CA GLN A 80 48.09 17.78 -7.20
C GLN A 80 46.98 16.87 -7.76
N TYR A 81 46.48 15.93 -6.94
CA TYR A 81 45.41 15.02 -7.37
C TYR A 81 44.08 15.76 -7.62
N LEU A 82 43.72 16.75 -6.80
CA LEU A 82 42.54 17.58 -7.05
C LEU A 82 42.67 18.35 -8.38
N SER A 83 43.86 18.84 -8.70
CA SER A 83 44.13 19.50 -9.99
C SER A 83 44.02 18.51 -11.18
N GLU A 84 44.52 17.30 -11.02
CA GLU A 84 44.38 16.23 -12.03
C GLU A 84 42.91 15.84 -12.26
N LEU A 85 42.09 15.76 -11.18
CA LEU A 85 40.66 15.55 -11.27
C LEU A 85 39.94 16.65 -12.07
N ALA A 86 40.21 17.90 -11.77
CA ALA A 86 39.62 19.02 -12.51
C ALA A 86 40.03 19.01 -13.99
N ALA A 87 41.27 18.64 -14.29
CA ALA A 87 41.75 18.52 -15.66
C ALA A 87 41.23 17.28 -16.43
N SER A 88 40.76 16.25 -15.71
CA SER A 88 40.29 14.99 -16.31
C SER A 88 38.93 15.08 -16.98
N CYS A 89 38.15 16.12 -16.70
CA CYS A 89 36.83 16.32 -17.24
C CYS A 89 36.78 17.49 -18.23
N PRO A 90 36.56 17.26 -19.52
CA PRO A 90 36.55 18.33 -20.53
C PRO A 90 35.22 19.12 -20.53
N THR A 91 34.13 18.57 -19.99
CA THR A 91 32.82 19.20 -19.96
C THR A 91 31.95 18.63 -18.84
N ALA A 92 31.20 19.52 -18.17
CA ALA A 92 30.23 19.13 -17.12
C ALA A 92 28.86 18.65 -17.68
N ALA A 93 28.62 18.78 -19.00
CA ALA A 93 27.31 18.52 -19.62
C ALA A 93 26.76 17.10 -19.41
N ASN A 94 27.64 16.10 -19.25
CA ASN A 94 27.25 14.68 -19.14
C ASN A 94 27.33 14.16 -17.69
N VAL A 95 27.47 15.01 -16.70
CA VAL A 95 27.69 14.61 -15.29
C VAL A 95 26.62 13.65 -14.80
N ARG A 96 25.34 13.91 -15.11
CA ARG A 96 24.23 13.07 -14.72
C ARG A 96 24.35 11.65 -15.25
N TYR A 97 24.71 11.48 -16.52
CA TYR A 97 24.91 10.18 -17.12
C TYR A 97 26.02 9.38 -16.42
N TYR A 98 27.15 10.03 -16.13
CA TYR A 98 28.24 9.38 -15.39
C TYR A 98 27.86 9.06 -13.95
N ALA A 99 27.10 9.93 -13.28
CA ALA A 99 26.60 9.67 -11.94
C ALA A 99 25.63 8.47 -11.89
N GLU A 100 24.74 8.33 -12.89
CA GLU A 100 23.87 7.16 -13.04
C GLU A 100 24.67 5.86 -13.25
N MET A 101 25.76 5.91 -14.01
CA MET A 101 26.69 4.77 -14.15
C MET A 101 27.34 4.38 -12.82
N ILE A 102 27.80 5.36 -12.03
CA ILE A 102 28.38 5.11 -10.69
C ILE A 102 27.35 4.47 -9.79
N ARG A 103 26.13 5.02 -9.73
CA ARG A 103 25.02 4.50 -8.92
C ARG A 103 24.64 3.06 -9.29
N SER A 104 24.56 2.76 -10.59
CA SER A 104 24.27 1.42 -11.08
C SER A 104 25.32 0.42 -10.62
N LYS A 105 26.61 0.77 -10.75
CA LYS A 105 27.72 -0.10 -10.31
C LYS A 105 27.80 -0.23 -8.79
N ALA A 106 27.47 0.81 -8.05
CA ALA A 106 27.36 0.76 -6.60
C ALA A 106 26.23 -0.18 -6.16
N MET A 107 25.09 -0.17 -6.86
CA MET A 107 24.00 -1.09 -6.61
C MET A 107 24.41 -2.55 -6.83
N GLU A 108 25.12 -2.87 -7.94
CA GLU A 108 25.66 -4.20 -8.18
C GLU A 108 26.57 -4.66 -7.03
N ARG A 109 27.44 -3.78 -6.52
CA ARG A 109 28.32 -4.08 -5.37
C ARG A 109 27.52 -4.32 -4.09
N ARG A 110 26.52 -3.47 -3.80
CA ARG A 110 25.66 -3.62 -2.62
C ARG A 110 24.90 -4.95 -2.66
N ILE A 111 24.31 -5.31 -3.79
CA ILE A 111 23.61 -6.59 -3.95
C ILE A 111 24.55 -7.77 -3.67
N LYS A 112 25.78 -7.74 -4.22
CA LYS A 112 26.76 -8.82 -4.00
C LYS A 112 27.15 -8.92 -2.53
N ASN A 113 27.43 -7.78 -1.88
CA ASN A 113 27.79 -7.76 -0.46
C ASN A 113 26.63 -8.27 0.42
N THR A 114 25.40 -7.84 0.16
CA THR A 114 24.24 -8.33 0.90
C THR A 114 24.03 -9.83 0.69
N ALA A 115 24.21 -10.33 -0.54
CA ALA A 115 24.14 -11.77 -0.80
C ALA A 115 25.20 -12.55 -0.02
N GLN A 116 26.44 -12.04 0.09
CA GLN A 116 27.50 -12.66 0.89
C GLN A 116 27.19 -12.64 2.40
N ILE A 117 26.60 -11.55 2.88
CA ILE A 117 26.15 -11.46 4.28
C ILE A 117 25.08 -12.52 4.55
N ILE A 118 24.06 -12.63 3.67
CA ILE A 118 22.98 -13.62 3.81
C ILE A 118 23.53 -15.05 3.71
N GLU A 119 24.48 -15.31 2.81
CA GLU A 119 25.14 -16.62 2.67
C GLU A 119 25.90 -17.04 3.95
N GLY A 120 26.50 -16.08 4.64
CA GLY A 120 27.24 -16.32 5.87
C GLY A 120 26.39 -16.38 7.15
N MET A 121 25.07 -16.13 7.06
CA MET A 121 24.17 -16.15 8.24
C MET A 121 23.83 -17.59 8.63
N SER A 122 23.81 -17.84 9.95
CA SER A 122 23.27 -19.08 10.52
C SER A 122 21.93 -18.81 11.21
N ARG A 123 20.97 -19.73 11.04
CA ARG A 123 19.70 -19.67 11.77
C ARG A 123 19.90 -19.74 13.28
N ASP A 124 20.93 -20.42 13.72
CA ASP A 124 21.23 -20.65 15.15
C ASP A 124 21.68 -19.38 15.90
N ASP A 125 21.99 -18.30 15.16
CA ASP A 125 22.35 -17.00 15.74
C ASP A 125 21.13 -16.15 16.16
N TYR A 126 19.91 -16.66 15.96
CA TYR A 126 18.65 -15.93 16.21
C TYR A 126 17.72 -16.71 17.14
N GLU A 127 16.97 -16.00 17.99
CA GLU A 127 16.08 -16.63 18.97
C GLU A 127 14.85 -17.29 18.30
N THR A 128 14.32 -16.67 17.23
CA THR A 128 13.14 -17.15 16.50
C THR A 128 13.34 -17.15 14.99
N ASP A 129 12.54 -17.95 14.26
CA ASP A 129 12.54 -17.95 12.79
C ASP A 129 12.06 -16.61 12.24
N GLU A 130 11.08 -15.97 12.91
CA GLU A 130 10.59 -14.65 12.55
C GLU A 130 11.68 -13.59 12.61
N GLU A 131 12.51 -13.63 13.64
CA GLU A 131 13.63 -12.69 13.78
C GLU A 131 14.65 -12.87 12.66
N PHE A 132 15.02 -14.11 12.35
CA PHE A 132 15.92 -14.44 11.24
C PHE A 132 15.38 -13.92 9.91
N TYR A 133 14.12 -14.23 9.56
CA TYR A 133 13.51 -13.78 8.32
C TYR A 133 13.32 -12.27 8.27
N SER A 134 12.96 -11.62 9.37
CA SER A 134 12.84 -10.17 9.47
C SER A 134 14.15 -9.46 9.17
N TYR A 135 15.26 -9.98 9.69
CA TYR A 135 16.59 -9.42 9.43
C TYR A 135 17.01 -9.57 7.97
N VAL A 136 16.76 -10.74 7.35
CA VAL A 136 17.00 -10.96 5.94
C VAL A 136 16.15 -9.99 5.07
N GLU A 137 14.88 -9.81 5.43
CA GLU A 137 13.99 -8.89 4.71
C GLU A 137 14.45 -7.42 4.85
N GLN A 138 14.96 -7.03 6.02
CA GLN A 138 15.57 -5.72 6.23
C GLN A 138 16.76 -5.51 5.31
N LEU A 139 17.72 -6.44 5.28
CA LEU A 139 18.90 -6.37 4.41
C LEU A 139 18.53 -6.22 2.92
N VAL A 140 17.52 -6.94 2.45
CA VAL A 140 17.03 -6.85 1.07
C VAL A 140 16.29 -5.53 0.83
N THR A 141 15.57 -5.03 1.83
CA THR A 141 14.83 -3.75 1.72
C THR A 141 15.78 -2.56 1.64
N GLU A 142 16.89 -2.59 2.36
CA GLU A 142 17.93 -1.55 2.32
C GLU A 142 18.65 -1.44 0.97
N LEU A 143 18.57 -2.48 0.13
CA LEU A 143 19.07 -2.43 -1.26
C LEU A 143 18.23 -1.55 -2.17
N ARG A 144 16.96 -1.30 -1.82
CA ARG A 144 16.10 -0.47 -2.67
C ARG A 144 16.59 0.98 -2.65
N PRO A 145 16.75 1.62 -3.81
CA PRO A 145 16.99 3.05 -3.84
C PRO A 145 15.85 3.74 -3.09
N VAL A 146 16.18 4.69 -2.24
CA VAL A 146 15.18 5.64 -1.76
C VAL A 146 14.75 6.43 -3.00
N ASP A 147 13.57 6.13 -3.52
CA ASP A 147 12.94 6.95 -4.54
C ASP A 147 12.57 8.27 -3.85
N ASN A 148 13.47 9.24 -3.93
CA ASN A 148 13.11 10.61 -3.64
C ASN A 148 12.09 11.00 -4.72
N ALA A 149 10.81 11.02 -4.34
CA ALA A 149 9.73 11.44 -5.20
C ALA A 149 10.12 12.79 -5.83
N LYS A 150 10.45 12.76 -7.13
CA LYS A 150 10.91 13.95 -7.83
C LYS A 150 9.72 14.89 -7.95
N MET A 151 9.86 16.11 -7.45
CA MET A 151 8.88 17.13 -7.76
C MET A 151 9.01 17.45 -9.25
N LEU A 152 7.93 17.17 -10.00
CA LEU A 152 7.86 17.44 -11.44
C LEU A 152 7.00 18.66 -11.68
N SER A 153 7.41 19.52 -12.59
CA SER A 153 6.60 20.65 -13.06
C SER A 153 5.44 20.17 -13.94
N PHE A 154 4.44 21.00 -14.09
CA PHE A 154 3.29 20.70 -14.97
C PHE A 154 3.72 20.43 -16.42
N SER A 155 4.79 21.10 -16.89
CA SER A 155 5.33 20.91 -18.24
C SER A 155 6.05 19.57 -18.40
N GLU A 156 6.78 19.10 -17.38
CA GLU A 156 7.50 17.82 -17.43
C GLU A 156 6.56 16.61 -17.45
N THR A 157 5.34 16.75 -16.92
CA THR A 157 4.34 15.66 -16.86
C THR A 157 3.35 15.66 -18.02
N ARG A 158 3.54 16.54 -19.03
CA ARG A 158 2.59 16.72 -20.12
C ARG A 158 2.24 15.43 -20.86
N ASP A 159 3.26 14.67 -21.30
CA ASP A 159 3.05 13.46 -22.10
C ASP A 159 2.45 12.33 -21.26
N GLU A 160 2.82 12.23 -19.98
CA GLU A 160 2.21 11.31 -19.01
C GLU A 160 0.72 11.63 -18.83
N TYR A 161 0.37 12.92 -18.70
CA TYR A 161 -1.01 13.37 -18.57
C TYR A 161 -1.87 13.03 -19.81
N TYR A 162 -1.35 13.27 -21.01
CA TYR A 162 -2.09 12.91 -22.24
C TYR A 162 -2.19 11.37 -22.43
N THR A 163 -1.24 10.62 -21.94
CA THR A 163 -1.32 9.15 -21.88
C THR A 163 -2.40 8.72 -20.88
N HIS A 164 -2.42 9.35 -19.70
CA HIS A 164 -3.46 9.13 -18.69
C HIS A 164 -4.86 9.40 -19.24
N LEU A 165 -5.07 10.50 -19.97
CA LEU A 165 -6.37 10.81 -20.59
C LEU A 165 -6.85 9.77 -21.61
N LYS A 166 -5.95 9.06 -22.25
CA LYS A 166 -6.27 7.98 -23.20
C LYS A 166 -6.46 6.62 -22.53
N THR A 167 -6.00 6.48 -21.28
CA THR A 167 -6.12 5.24 -20.51
C THR A 167 -7.52 5.18 -19.88
N PRO A 168 -8.31 4.10 -20.09
CA PRO A 168 -9.60 3.94 -19.43
C PRO A 168 -9.46 3.99 -17.92
N ALA A 169 -10.41 4.65 -17.25
CA ALA A 169 -10.44 4.70 -15.79
C ALA A 169 -10.59 3.29 -15.19
N GLU A 170 -9.72 2.93 -14.25
CA GLU A 170 -9.73 1.63 -13.60
C GLU A 170 -10.63 1.67 -12.37
N PHE A 171 -11.84 1.17 -12.49
CA PHE A 171 -12.77 0.90 -11.39
C PHE A 171 -13.27 -0.54 -11.45
N ILE A 172 -13.69 -1.09 -10.32
CA ILE A 172 -14.05 -2.50 -10.18
C ILE A 172 -15.53 -2.58 -9.81
N LYS A 173 -16.33 -3.25 -10.64
CA LYS A 173 -17.77 -3.43 -10.39
C LYS A 173 -18.01 -4.23 -9.12
N THR A 174 -18.98 -3.80 -8.32
CA THR A 174 -19.36 -4.45 -7.06
C THR A 174 -20.42 -5.56 -7.27
N GLY A 175 -21.11 -5.51 -8.38
CA GLY A 175 -22.29 -6.34 -8.64
C GLY A 175 -23.60 -5.75 -8.12
N PHE A 176 -23.57 -4.54 -7.53
CA PHE A 176 -24.75 -3.74 -7.20
C PHE A 176 -24.93 -2.67 -8.28
N SER A 177 -25.96 -2.82 -9.09
CA SER A 177 -26.11 -2.03 -10.31
C SER A 177 -26.35 -0.54 -10.06
N ASP A 178 -27.08 -0.19 -9.02
CA ASP A 178 -27.34 1.21 -8.67
C ASP A 178 -26.10 1.91 -8.11
N TYR A 179 -25.33 1.21 -7.28
CA TYR A 179 -24.03 1.71 -6.82
C TYR A 179 -23.05 1.85 -7.99
N ASP A 180 -22.95 0.81 -8.82
CA ASP A 180 -22.03 0.79 -9.95
C ASP A 180 -22.36 1.83 -11.02
N LYS A 181 -23.64 2.19 -11.20
CA LYS A 181 -24.05 3.30 -12.05
C LYS A 181 -23.69 4.67 -11.47
N TRP A 182 -23.84 4.85 -10.16
CA TRP A 182 -23.57 6.11 -9.50
C TRP A 182 -22.08 6.37 -9.33
N ALA A 183 -21.34 5.41 -8.72
CA ALA A 183 -19.94 5.55 -8.36
C ALA A 183 -18.96 5.01 -9.41
N GLN A 184 -19.47 4.45 -10.52
CA GLN A 184 -18.72 3.67 -11.51
C GLN A 184 -18.12 2.36 -10.98
N GLY A 185 -18.24 2.06 -9.68
CA GLY A 185 -17.70 0.92 -8.99
C GLY A 185 -16.77 1.31 -7.84
N LEU A 186 -15.91 0.40 -7.40
CA LEU A 186 -14.86 0.66 -6.45
C LEU A 186 -13.61 1.16 -7.19
N TRP A 187 -13.03 2.24 -6.72
CA TRP A 187 -11.84 2.82 -7.33
C TRP A 187 -10.57 2.27 -6.68
N ARG A 188 -9.56 2.12 -7.48
CA ARG A 188 -8.24 1.71 -7.00
C ARG A 188 -7.59 2.83 -6.18
N GLY A 189 -6.86 2.47 -5.14
CA GLY A 189 -6.25 3.41 -4.21
C GLY A 189 -7.19 3.98 -3.15
N TRP A 190 -8.48 3.58 -3.13
CA TRP A 190 -9.45 4.05 -2.14
C TRP A 190 -9.40 3.26 -0.83
N LEU A 191 -9.54 4.00 0.28
CA LEU A 191 -9.94 3.48 1.57
C LEU A 191 -11.45 3.62 1.70
N PHE A 192 -12.16 2.49 1.75
CA PHE A 192 -13.61 2.39 1.85
C PHE A 192 -14.00 1.91 3.25
N ILE A 193 -14.72 2.72 4.00
CA ILE A 193 -15.23 2.35 5.33
C ILE A 193 -16.71 1.98 5.20
N SER A 194 -17.09 0.75 5.57
CA SER A 194 -18.48 0.33 5.66
C SER A 194 -18.87 0.12 7.12
N ALA A 195 -19.70 1.00 7.65
CA ALA A 195 -20.06 1.03 9.05
C ALA A 195 -21.55 0.72 9.29
N GLY A 196 -21.84 0.17 10.44
CA GLY A 196 -23.23 -0.10 10.84
C GLY A 196 -23.32 -0.78 12.19
N ARG A 197 -24.52 -0.83 12.74
CA ARG A 197 -24.81 -1.52 14.01
C ARG A 197 -24.67 -3.05 13.83
N PRO A 198 -24.46 -3.79 14.91
CA PRO A 198 -24.52 -5.24 14.87
C PRO A 198 -25.82 -5.75 14.22
N SER A 199 -25.76 -6.86 13.51
CA SER A 199 -26.91 -7.53 12.88
C SER A 199 -27.60 -6.77 11.73
N VAL A 200 -27.06 -5.64 11.26
CA VAL A 200 -27.61 -4.93 10.09
C VAL A 200 -27.21 -5.58 8.75
N GLY A 201 -26.27 -6.50 8.78
CA GLY A 201 -25.84 -7.26 7.60
C GLY A 201 -24.54 -6.79 6.96
N LYS A 202 -23.68 -6.01 7.64
CA LYS A 202 -22.38 -5.52 7.11
C LYS A 202 -21.56 -6.61 6.41
N THR A 203 -21.27 -7.68 7.15
CA THR A 203 -20.49 -8.82 6.62
C THR A 203 -21.17 -9.48 5.41
N ALA A 204 -22.50 -9.62 5.42
CA ALA A 204 -23.24 -10.18 4.29
C ALA A 204 -23.14 -9.30 3.04
N LEU A 205 -23.23 -7.98 3.18
CA LEU A 205 -23.06 -7.04 2.07
C LEU A 205 -21.61 -7.05 1.54
N ALA A 206 -20.64 -7.08 2.44
CA ALA A 206 -19.22 -7.16 2.07
C ALA A 206 -18.92 -8.46 1.29
N LEU A 207 -19.46 -9.61 1.74
CA LEU A 207 -19.30 -10.89 1.03
C LEU A 207 -19.93 -10.88 -0.36
N GLN A 208 -21.09 -10.23 -0.55
CA GLN A 208 -21.66 -10.07 -1.89
C GLN A 208 -20.78 -9.18 -2.80
N ARG A 209 -20.20 -8.09 -2.27
CA ARG A 209 -19.25 -7.26 -3.02
C ARG A 209 -17.98 -8.03 -3.35
N ILE A 210 -17.44 -8.79 -2.39
CA ILE A 210 -16.29 -9.69 -2.63
C ILE A 210 -16.58 -10.62 -3.81
N ASN A 211 -17.75 -11.25 -3.84
CA ASN A 211 -18.17 -12.11 -4.94
C ASN A 211 -18.30 -11.33 -6.27
N GLY A 212 -18.93 -10.16 -6.24
CA GLY A 212 -19.07 -9.29 -7.43
C GLY A 212 -17.71 -8.85 -8.00
N VAL A 213 -16.80 -8.42 -7.15
CA VAL A 213 -15.43 -8.03 -7.50
C VAL A 213 -14.64 -9.21 -8.04
N ALA A 214 -14.69 -10.37 -7.37
CA ALA A 214 -13.93 -11.55 -7.77
C ALA A 214 -14.38 -12.11 -9.14
N LYS A 215 -15.67 -12.01 -9.46
CA LYS A 215 -16.22 -12.39 -10.77
C LYS A 215 -15.65 -11.58 -11.94
N GLN A 216 -15.14 -10.37 -11.71
CA GLN A 216 -14.47 -9.56 -12.73
C GLN A 216 -13.08 -10.10 -13.11
N LYS A 217 -12.44 -10.88 -12.23
CA LYS A 217 -11.08 -11.44 -12.41
C LYS A 217 -9.98 -10.39 -12.69
N GLU A 218 -10.18 -9.15 -12.22
CA GLU A 218 -9.22 -8.05 -12.40
C GLU A 218 -8.10 -8.02 -11.34
N GLY A 219 -7.98 -9.05 -10.54
CA GLY A 219 -7.01 -9.24 -9.49
C GLY A 219 -7.55 -10.10 -8.37
N VAL A 220 -6.69 -10.43 -7.41
CA VAL A 220 -7.09 -11.23 -6.24
C VAL A 220 -7.85 -10.39 -5.22
N VAL A 221 -8.75 -11.03 -4.48
CA VAL A 221 -9.46 -10.45 -3.35
C VAL A 221 -8.94 -11.09 -2.07
N LEU A 222 -8.40 -10.29 -1.17
CA LEU A 222 -7.85 -10.73 0.11
C LEU A 222 -8.81 -10.34 1.24
N VAL A 223 -9.17 -11.29 2.09
CA VAL A 223 -10.17 -11.12 3.15
C VAL A 223 -9.59 -11.55 4.48
N TRP A 224 -9.54 -10.63 5.44
CA TRP A 224 -9.24 -10.91 6.84
C TRP A 224 -10.52 -10.83 7.67
N SER A 225 -10.93 -11.97 8.23
CA SER A 225 -12.06 -12.05 9.15
C SER A 225 -11.55 -12.33 10.56
N GLN A 226 -11.78 -11.40 11.45
CA GLN A 226 -11.32 -11.51 12.83
C GLN A 226 -12.42 -11.95 13.80
N GLU A 227 -13.69 -11.79 13.39
CA GLU A 227 -14.86 -12.17 14.19
C GLU A 227 -15.41 -13.56 13.81
N MET A 228 -15.25 -13.96 12.55
CA MET A 228 -15.90 -15.16 12.02
C MET A 228 -14.90 -16.12 11.37
N LYS A 229 -15.11 -17.43 11.59
CA LYS A 229 -14.35 -18.47 10.90
C LYS A 229 -14.65 -18.49 9.40
N ARG A 230 -13.67 -18.90 8.59
CA ARG A 230 -13.78 -19.03 7.13
C ARG A 230 -15.00 -19.84 6.69
N ASP A 231 -15.25 -20.96 7.36
CA ASP A 231 -16.39 -21.82 6.99
C ASP A 231 -17.72 -21.10 7.18
N SER A 232 -17.87 -20.29 8.24
CA SER A 232 -19.08 -19.49 8.43
C SER A 232 -19.25 -18.39 7.37
N LEU A 233 -18.16 -17.84 6.83
CA LEU A 233 -18.22 -16.90 5.69
C LEU A 233 -18.63 -17.65 4.41
N LYS A 234 -18.03 -18.82 4.16
CA LYS A 234 -18.39 -19.68 3.02
C LYS A 234 -19.86 -20.09 3.08
N ASP A 235 -20.36 -20.52 4.25
CA ASP A 235 -21.79 -20.87 4.44
C ASP A 235 -22.72 -19.72 4.05
N ARG A 236 -22.35 -18.47 4.41
CA ARG A 236 -23.13 -17.28 4.03
C ARG A 236 -23.09 -17.03 2.52
N MET A 237 -21.93 -17.15 1.90
CA MET A 237 -21.78 -16.98 0.45
C MET A 237 -22.58 -18.04 -0.31
N ILE A 238 -22.50 -19.30 0.10
CA ILE A 238 -23.25 -20.40 -0.49
C ILE A 238 -24.76 -20.19 -0.31
N SER A 239 -25.21 -19.77 0.90
CA SER A 239 -26.61 -19.46 1.15
C SER A 239 -27.13 -18.33 0.24
N ALA A 240 -26.32 -17.27 0.06
CA ALA A 240 -26.68 -16.14 -0.81
C ALA A 240 -26.75 -16.53 -2.30
N GLU A 241 -25.89 -17.43 -2.76
CA GLU A 241 -25.82 -17.90 -4.14
C GLU A 241 -26.93 -18.91 -4.45
N THR A 242 -27.10 -19.92 -3.60
CA THR A 242 -28.07 -21.05 -3.83
C THR A 242 -29.50 -20.70 -3.44
N GLY A 243 -29.69 -19.73 -2.55
CA GLY A 243 -30.99 -19.43 -1.96
C GLY A 243 -31.42 -20.40 -0.87
N ILE A 244 -30.60 -21.37 -0.50
CA ILE A 244 -30.85 -22.27 0.63
C ILE A 244 -30.82 -21.47 1.95
N PRO A 245 -31.79 -21.66 2.86
CA PRO A 245 -31.76 -20.97 4.16
C PRO A 245 -30.43 -21.19 4.89
N PHE A 246 -29.80 -20.11 5.33
CA PHE A 246 -28.50 -20.14 6.01
C PHE A 246 -28.47 -21.09 7.21
N GLN A 247 -29.58 -21.18 7.97
CA GLN A 247 -29.70 -22.10 9.11
C GLN A 247 -29.59 -23.57 8.69
N ARG A 248 -30.12 -23.93 7.51
CA ARG A 248 -30.03 -25.31 7.02
C ARG A 248 -28.59 -25.72 6.68
N ILE A 249 -27.85 -24.81 6.05
CA ILE A 249 -26.40 -24.99 5.75
C ILE A 249 -25.63 -25.10 7.06
N LYS A 250 -25.82 -24.14 7.96
CA LYS A 250 -25.13 -24.07 9.25
C LYS A 250 -25.37 -25.28 10.12
N MET A 251 -26.61 -25.81 10.13
CA MET A 251 -26.98 -26.99 10.90
C MET A 251 -26.72 -28.31 10.14
N LYS A 252 -26.14 -28.21 8.93
CA LYS A 252 -25.83 -29.38 8.06
C LYS A 252 -27.05 -30.24 7.77
N ASN A 253 -28.23 -29.64 7.72
CA ASN A 253 -29.51 -30.29 7.47
C ASN A 253 -29.96 -30.06 6.02
N LEU A 254 -29.24 -30.67 5.09
CA LEU A 254 -29.47 -30.55 3.64
C LEU A 254 -30.07 -31.84 3.08
N ASN A 255 -31.04 -31.71 2.19
CA ASN A 255 -31.50 -32.83 1.38
C ASN A 255 -30.58 -33.01 0.14
N GLN A 256 -30.75 -34.12 -0.59
CA GLN A 256 -29.90 -34.43 -1.75
C GLN A 256 -29.92 -33.37 -2.85
N LYS A 257 -31.07 -32.69 -3.08
CA LYS A 257 -31.14 -31.58 -4.07
C LYS A 257 -30.37 -30.37 -3.60
N GLU A 258 -30.52 -30.02 -2.34
CA GLU A 258 -29.77 -28.89 -1.74
C GLU A 258 -28.27 -29.15 -1.71
N GLN A 259 -27.85 -30.40 -1.39
CA GLN A 259 -26.44 -30.77 -1.44
C GLN A 259 -25.87 -30.56 -2.84
N LYS A 260 -26.55 -30.98 -3.90
CA LYS A 260 -26.09 -30.72 -5.28
C LYS A 260 -25.98 -29.24 -5.61
N LEU A 261 -26.88 -28.40 -5.09
CA LEU A 261 -26.80 -26.95 -5.27
C LEU A 261 -25.58 -26.34 -4.53
N VAL A 262 -25.28 -26.86 -3.33
CA VAL A 262 -24.09 -26.48 -2.58
C VAL A 262 -22.82 -26.86 -3.34
N ASP A 263 -22.76 -28.10 -3.86
CA ASP A 263 -21.60 -28.59 -4.62
C ASP A 263 -21.37 -27.71 -5.85
N MET A 264 -22.41 -27.43 -6.65
CA MET A 264 -22.34 -26.55 -7.82
C MET A 264 -21.90 -25.11 -7.46
N ALA A 265 -22.40 -24.57 -6.34
CA ALA A 265 -22.03 -23.25 -5.89
C ALA A 265 -20.55 -23.22 -5.43
N TYR A 266 -20.10 -24.26 -4.74
CA TYR A 266 -18.72 -24.39 -4.29
C TYR A 266 -17.76 -24.47 -5.48
N ASP A 267 -18.07 -25.28 -6.49
CA ASP A 267 -17.30 -25.39 -7.73
C ASP A 267 -17.15 -24.01 -8.41
N ASN A 268 -18.23 -23.22 -8.46
CA ASN A 268 -18.16 -21.85 -9.00
C ASN A 268 -17.26 -20.92 -8.18
N PHE A 269 -17.27 -21.04 -6.84
CA PHE A 269 -16.44 -20.23 -5.97
C PHE A 269 -14.96 -20.66 -5.98
N GLU A 270 -14.66 -21.93 -6.21
CA GLU A 270 -13.30 -22.46 -6.24
C GLU A 270 -12.43 -21.77 -7.30
N TYR A 271 -13.02 -21.40 -8.44
CA TYR A 271 -12.32 -20.71 -9.52
C TYR A 271 -12.23 -19.18 -9.35
N LEU A 272 -12.81 -18.63 -8.27
CA LEU A 272 -12.69 -17.20 -7.99
C LEU A 272 -11.41 -16.90 -7.21
N PRO A 273 -10.72 -15.81 -7.53
CA PRO A 273 -9.45 -15.44 -6.88
C PRO A 273 -9.69 -14.81 -5.49
N ILE A 274 -10.41 -15.53 -4.60
CA ILE A 274 -10.73 -15.08 -3.24
C ILE A 274 -9.87 -15.84 -2.24
N PHE A 275 -9.11 -15.14 -1.42
CA PHE A 275 -8.27 -15.70 -0.36
C PHE A 275 -8.72 -15.15 0.99
N MET A 276 -8.98 -16.06 1.94
CA MET A 276 -9.54 -15.72 3.25
C MET A 276 -8.64 -16.21 4.38
N GLN A 277 -8.41 -15.35 5.35
CA GLN A 277 -7.74 -15.66 6.60
C GLN A 277 -8.68 -15.35 7.78
N ASP A 278 -8.82 -16.29 8.71
CA ASP A 278 -9.67 -16.19 9.91
C ASP A 278 -8.83 -16.24 11.18
N SER A 279 -8.00 -15.20 11.37
CA SER A 279 -7.18 -15.02 12.57
C SER A 279 -7.61 -13.78 13.35
N SER A 280 -7.72 -13.89 14.67
CA SER A 280 -7.97 -12.74 15.53
C SER A 280 -6.68 -11.96 15.79
N GLY A 281 -6.82 -10.63 15.96
CA GLY A 281 -5.68 -9.78 16.37
C GLY A 281 -4.66 -9.50 15.29
N VAL A 282 -5.06 -9.54 14.01
CA VAL A 282 -4.20 -9.18 12.88
C VAL A 282 -3.72 -7.74 13.01
N ILE A 283 -2.45 -7.49 12.75
CA ILE A 283 -1.87 -6.14 12.67
C ILE A 283 -1.82 -5.66 11.23
N ILE A 284 -1.85 -4.35 11.03
CA ILE A 284 -1.87 -3.74 9.69
C ILE A 284 -0.60 -4.05 8.88
N ASP A 285 0.54 -4.23 9.54
CA ASP A 285 1.81 -4.56 8.89
C ASP A 285 1.81 -5.98 8.31
N GLU A 286 1.18 -6.97 8.99
CA GLU A 286 0.97 -8.33 8.45
C GLU A 286 0.10 -8.29 7.19
N ILE A 287 -0.96 -7.47 7.19
CA ILE A 287 -1.80 -7.28 6.01
C ILE A 287 -0.96 -6.71 4.86
N LYS A 288 -0.11 -5.71 5.15
CA LYS A 288 0.79 -5.11 4.15
C LYS A 288 1.78 -6.12 3.57
N ALA A 289 2.43 -6.91 4.42
CA ALA A 289 3.38 -7.93 4.02
C ALA A 289 2.72 -9.00 3.13
N THR A 290 1.57 -9.53 3.57
CA THR A 290 0.79 -10.51 2.82
C THR A 290 0.31 -9.93 1.48
N ALA A 291 -0.20 -8.71 1.46
CA ALA A 291 -0.63 -8.05 0.22
C ALA A 291 0.53 -7.91 -0.79
N LYS A 292 1.74 -7.53 -0.32
CA LYS A 292 2.94 -7.48 -1.17
C LYS A 292 3.30 -8.84 -1.75
N GLN A 293 3.23 -9.90 -0.95
CA GLN A 293 3.48 -11.27 -1.38
C GLN A 293 2.48 -11.71 -2.45
N PHE A 294 1.17 -11.47 -2.23
CA PHE A 294 0.13 -11.81 -3.19
C PHE A 294 0.24 -11.00 -4.48
N LYS A 295 0.58 -9.71 -4.40
CA LYS A 295 0.82 -8.87 -5.58
C LYS A 295 1.99 -9.39 -6.42
N ARG A 296 3.08 -9.84 -5.77
CA ARG A 296 4.22 -10.48 -6.47
C ARG A 296 3.80 -11.79 -7.16
N LYS A 297 3.00 -12.61 -6.49
CA LYS A 297 2.58 -13.94 -6.99
C LYS A 297 1.51 -13.87 -8.07
N HIS A 298 0.54 -12.98 -7.93
CA HIS A 298 -0.67 -12.93 -8.75
C HIS A 298 -0.78 -11.67 -9.64
N GLY A 299 0.17 -10.76 -9.56
CA GLY A 299 0.26 -9.53 -10.35
C GLY A 299 -0.59 -8.37 -9.83
N LYS A 300 -1.89 -8.55 -9.71
CA LYS A 300 -2.83 -7.49 -9.29
C LYS A 300 -3.66 -7.91 -8.07
N ILE A 301 -3.91 -6.96 -7.18
CA ILE A 301 -4.93 -7.06 -6.13
C ILE A 301 -6.11 -6.20 -6.55
N ALA A 302 -7.31 -6.73 -6.53
CA ALA A 302 -8.52 -5.98 -6.78
C ALA A 302 -9.03 -5.32 -5.50
N MET A 303 -9.10 -6.08 -4.40
CA MET A 303 -9.69 -5.62 -3.16
C MET A 303 -9.03 -6.28 -1.96
N ILE A 304 -8.87 -5.52 -0.88
CA ILE A 304 -8.53 -6.00 0.46
C ILE A 304 -9.73 -5.71 1.36
N VAL A 305 -10.17 -6.68 2.16
CA VAL A 305 -11.28 -6.54 3.10
C VAL A 305 -10.85 -6.96 4.49
N VAL A 306 -11.16 -6.11 5.49
CA VAL A 306 -10.90 -6.38 6.92
C VAL A 306 -12.21 -6.27 7.70
N ASP A 307 -12.65 -7.38 8.30
CA ASP A 307 -13.85 -7.47 9.15
C ASP A 307 -13.41 -7.80 10.59
N TYR A 308 -13.37 -6.87 11.52
CA TYR A 308 -13.61 -5.43 11.46
C TYR A 308 -12.53 -4.65 12.24
N LEU A 309 -12.41 -3.35 11.98
CA LEU A 309 -11.34 -2.47 12.47
C LEU A 309 -11.11 -2.53 13.99
N GLN A 310 -12.17 -2.54 14.80
CA GLN A 310 -12.06 -2.44 16.26
C GLN A 310 -11.54 -3.72 16.95
N ILE A 311 -11.46 -4.85 16.24
CA ILE A 311 -10.88 -6.12 16.77
C ILE A 311 -9.40 -6.26 16.40
N MET A 312 -8.90 -5.45 15.47
CA MET A 312 -7.49 -5.48 15.11
C MET A 312 -6.60 -5.29 16.34
N ASN A 313 -5.48 -5.99 16.38
CA ASN A 313 -4.45 -5.71 17.35
C ASN A 313 -3.74 -4.41 16.97
N ILE A 314 -4.05 -3.35 17.69
CA ILE A 314 -3.50 -2.02 17.43
C ILE A 314 -2.53 -1.69 18.57
N PRO A 315 -1.21 -1.77 18.33
CA PRO A 315 -0.21 -1.41 19.31
C PRO A 315 -0.41 0.04 19.79
N GLN A 316 -0.48 0.23 21.10
CA GLN A 316 -0.56 1.53 21.74
C GLN A 316 0.79 1.85 22.39
N THR A 317 1.36 3.01 22.07
CA THR A 317 2.53 3.55 22.77
C THR A 317 2.07 4.33 24.01
N ASN A 318 2.97 4.51 24.99
CA ASN A 318 2.67 5.23 26.23
C ASN A 318 2.12 6.65 25.90
N GLY A 319 0.90 6.95 26.38
CA GLY A 319 0.21 8.22 26.12
C GLY A 319 -0.75 8.25 24.94
N ASP A 320 -0.85 7.17 24.18
CA ASP A 320 -1.80 7.08 23.06
C ASP A 320 -3.24 6.89 23.52
N THR A 321 -4.15 7.66 22.93
CA THR A 321 -5.57 7.34 22.98
C THR A 321 -5.90 6.27 21.92
N ARG A 322 -6.94 5.48 22.15
CA ARG A 322 -7.39 4.49 21.17
C ARG A 322 -7.74 5.12 19.81
N ALA A 323 -8.26 6.33 19.82
CA ALA A 323 -8.57 7.09 18.61
C ALA A 323 -7.32 7.41 17.77
N LEU A 324 -6.21 7.80 18.41
CA LEU A 324 -4.93 8.02 17.72
C LEU A 324 -4.37 6.73 17.14
N ALA A 325 -4.47 5.63 17.88
CA ALA A 325 -4.01 4.32 17.41
C ALA A 325 -4.82 3.84 16.19
N ILE A 326 -6.14 4.01 16.19
CA ILE A 326 -7.00 3.73 15.04
C ILE A 326 -6.66 4.62 13.86
N GLY A 327 -6.38 5.92 14.07
CA GLY A 327 -5.96 6.83 13.00
C GLY A 327 -4.67 6.37 12.31
N ARG A 328 -3.71 5.82 13.05
CA ARG A 328 -2.52 5.23 12.42
C ARG A 328 -2.87 4.05 11.52
N VAL A 329 -3.78 3.18 11.96
CA VAL A 329 -4.20 2.01 11.16
C VAL A 329 -4.93 2.45 9.90
N THR A 330 -5.85 3.43 9.98
CA THR A 330 -6.57 3.92 8.80
C THR A 330 -5.65 4.66 7.82
N GLY A 331 -4.71 5.46 8.33
CA GLY A 331 -3.67 6.09 7.51
C GLY A 331 -2.80 5.07 6.79
N GLN A 332 -2.35 4.01 7.49
CA GLN A 332 -1.61 2.91 6.88
C GLN A 332 -2.46 2.12 5.87
N ALA A 333 -3.73 1.86 6.16
CA ALA A 333 -4.66 1.20 5.22
C ALA A 333 -4.82 2.01 3.92
N LYS A 334 -4.92 3.34 4.02
CA LYS A 334 -4.93 4.24 2.85
C LYS A 334 -3.63 4.14 2.04
N GLN A 335 -2.48 4.14 2.72
CA GLN A 335 -1.18 3.96 2.06
C GLN A 335 -1.08 2.60 1.35
N ILE A 336 -1.55 1.51 1.99
CA ILE A 336 -1.60 0.18 1.38
C ILE A 336 -2.50 0.19 0.14
N ALA A 337 -3.68 0.81 0.22
CA ALA A 337 -4.59 0.93 -0.94
C ALA A 337 -3.89 1.58 -2.14
N MET A 338 -3.17 2.68 -1.91
CA MET A 338 -2.41 3.40 -2.95
C MET A 338 -1.22 2.57 -3.45
N GLU A 339 -0.39 2.00 -2.56
CA GLU A 339 0.80 1.23 -2.91
C GLU A 339 0.44 -0.06 -3.69
N MET A 340 -0.63 -0.73 -3.27
CA MET A 340 -1.12 -1.95 -3.93
C MET A 340 -1.95 -1.65 -5.18
N ASN A 341 -2.40 -0.42 -5.38
CA ASN A 341 -3.36 0.00 -6.41
C ASN A 341 -4.64 -0.84 -6.37
N CYS A 342 -5.29 -0.90 -5.20
CA CYS A 342 -6.50 -1.68 -4.95
C CYS A 342 -7.49 -0.90 -4.08
N CYS A 343 -8.73 -1.35 -3.98
CA CYS A 343 -9.67 -0.85 -2.98
C CYS A 343 -9.40 -1.54 -1.63
N PHE A 344 -9.17 -0.76 -0.57
CA PHE A 344 -9.07 -1.28 0.80
C PHE A 344 -10.37 -1.01 1.54
N MET A 345 -11.14 -2.05 1.82
CA MET A 345 -12.41 -1.95 2.54
C MET A 345 -12.22 -2.40 3.99
N MET A 346 -12.60 -1.53 4.93
CA MET A 346 -12.65 -1.87 6.35
C MET A 346 -14.10 -1.80 6.84
N LEU A 347 -14.54 -2.86 7.52
CA LEU A 347 -15.80 -2.83 8.23
C LEU A 347 -15.60 -2.17 9.58
N SER A 348 -16.58 -1.39 10.03
CA SER A 348 -16.53 -0.66 11.29
C SER A 348 -17.86 -0.77 12.05
N GLN A 349 -17.80 -0.63 13.37
CA GLN A 349 -19.00 -0.54 14.19
C GLN A 349 -19.35 0.92 14.49
N MET A 350 -20.64 1.21 14.55
CA MET A 350 -21.17 2.50 14.97
C MET A 350 -21.39 2.55 16.48
N THR A 351 -21.35 3.75 17.04
CA THR A 351 -21.72 4.00 18.45
C THR A 351 -23.22 3.75 18.69
N ARG A 352 -23.60 3.51 19.98
CA ARG A 352 -25.02 3.32 20.34
C ARG A 352 -25.84 4.58 20.22
N GLU A 353 -25.23 5.74 20.16
CA GLU A 353 -25.93 7.03 20.05
C GLU A 353 -26.66 7.19 18.71
N SER A 354 -26.18 6.54 17.65
CA SER A 354 -26.86 6.51 16.36
C SER A 354 -28.28 5.92 16.43
N ASP A 355 -28.54 4.98 17.37
CA ASP A 355 -29.85 4.34 17.53
C ASP A 355 -30.93 5.34 18.00
N LYS A 356 -30.52 6.38 18.75
CA LYS A 356 -31.45 7.37 19.26
C LYS A 356 -31.90 8.42 18.23
N ARG A 357 -31.09 8.61 17.17
CA ARG A 357 -31.34 9.65 16.15
C ARG A 357 -31.97 9.10 14.87
N GLY A 358 -31.98 7.78 14.68
CA GLY A 358 -32.47 7.14 13.48
C GLY A 358 -31.43 7.15 12.35
N ARG A 359 -31.12 8.33 11.77
CA ARG A 359 -30.13 8.43 10.69
C ARG A 359 -28.70 8.61 11.25
N PRO A 360 -27.70 7.82 10.81
CA PRO A 360 -26.32 7.93 11.25
C PRO A 360 -25.64 9.17 10.67
N LEU A 361 -24.67 9.69 11.43
CA LEU A 361 -23.78 10.79 11.07
C LEU A 361 -22.32 10.29 11.09
N LEU A 362 -21.42 11.02 10.45
CA LEU A 362 -19.98 10.71 10.48
C LEU A 362 -19.42 10.64 11.91
N SER A 363 -19.94 11.47 12.83
CA SER A 363 -19.59 11.43 14.25
C SER A 363 -20.00 10.14 14.98
N ASP A 364 -20.84 9.30 14.38
CA ASP A 364 -21.26 8.01 14.95
C ASP A 364 -20.28 6.87 14.65
N LEU A 365 -19.28 7.11 13.81
CA LEU A 365 -18.14 6.21 13.72
C LEU A 365 -17.45 6.17 15.07
N LYS A 366 -17.31 4.99 15.64
CA LYS A 366 -16.63 4.81 16.93
C LYS A 366 -15.16 5.20 16.76
N GLU A 367 -14.68 6.15 17.60
CA GLU A 367 -13.29 6.65 17.58
C GLU A 367 -12.92 7.44 16.31
N SER A 368 -13.76 8.38 15.89
CA SER A 368 -14.17 8.71 14.52
C SER A 368 -13.38 9.77 13.73
N SER A 369 -12.71 10.75 14.32
CA SER A 369 -12.18 11.89 13.55
C SER A 369 -11.12 11.48 12.52
N SER A 370 -10.25 10.54 12.88
CA SER A 370 -9.18 10.06 12.01
C SER A 370 -9.72 9.18 10.87
N ILE A 371 -10.71 8.30 11.18
CA ILE A 371 -11.34 7.44 10.17
C ILE A 371 -12.00 8.30 9.09
N GLU A 372 -12.71 9.36 9.52
CA GLU A 372 -13.34 10.28 8.57
C GLU A 372 -12.31 10.98 7.68
N GLN A 373 -11.18 11.41 8.23
CA GLN A 373 -10.15 12.13 7.47
C GLN A 373 -9.50 11.24 6.40
N ASP A 374 -9.14 10.01 6.75
CA ASP A 374 -8.38 9.10 5.91
C ASP A 374 -9.23 8.43 4.81
N ALA A 375 -10.51 8.15 5.11
CA ALA A 375 -11.40 7.45 4.19
C ALA A 375 -11.73 8.29 2.95
N ASP A 376 -11.71 7.66 1.78
CA ASP A 376 -12.23 8.26 0.53
C ASP A 376 -13.75 8.10 0.47
N VAL A 377 -14.27 6.99 0.98
CA VAL A 377 -15.72 6.70 1.05
C VAL A 377 -16.09 6.21 2.44
N VAL A 378 -17.16 6.76 2.99
CA VAL A 378 -17.81 6.28 4.21
C VAL A 378 -19.26 5.92 3.90
N GLU A 379 -19.58 4.67 4.12
CA GLU A 379 -20.91 4.08 3.96
C GLU A 379 -21.49 3.71 5.32
N PHE A 380 -22.73 4.03 5.53
CA PHE A 380 -23.52 3.56 6.67
C PHE A 380 -24.62 2.60 6.24
N LEU A 381 -24.72 1.48 6.96
CA LEU A 381 -25.86 0.57 6.88
C LEU A 381 -26.70 0.70 8.12
N TRP A 382 -27.98 1.05 7.94
CA TRP A 382 -28.90 1.28 9.06
C TRP A 382 -30.34 0.96 8.67
N SER A 383 -31.23 0.79 9.64
CA SER A 383 -32.63 0.46 9.40
C SER A 383 -33.54 1.31 10.28
N GLU A 384 -34.61 1.80 9.70
CA GLU A 384 -35.72 2.46 10.39
C GLU A 384 -36.69 1.46 11.02
N GLY A 385 -36.39 0.17 10.95
CA GLY A 385 -37.29 -0.88 11.43
C GLY A 385 -38.31 -1.37 10.38
N GLU A 386 -38.26 -0.83 9.17
CA GLU A 386 -39.11 -1.27 8.07
C GLU A 386 -38.83 -2.73 7.70
N THR A 387 -39.87 -3.54 7.72
CA THR A 387 -39.80 -4.95 7.34
C THR A 387 -40.83 -5.25 6.26
N THR A 388 -40.49 -6.18 5.38
CA THR A 388 -41.41 -6.76 4.40
C THR A 388 -41.65 -8.23 4.75
N SER A 389 -42.59 -8.88 4.10
CA SER A 389 -42.80 -10.34 4.20
C SER A 389 -41.54 -11.16 3.87
N GLN A 390 -40.60 -10.58 3.13
CA GLN A 390 -39.40 -11.27 2.66
C GLN A 390 -38.16 -10.96 3.48
N GLY A 391 -38.05 -9.75 4.07
CA GLY A 391 -36.84 -9.33 4.78
C GLY A 391 -36.93 -7.92 5.35
N LYS A 392 -35.76 -7.37 5.76
CA LYS A 392 -35.63 -6.03 6.31
C LYS A 392 -35.18 -5.04 5.25
N ILE A 393 -35.75 -3.84 5.25
CA ILE A 393 -35.25 -2.72 4.45
C ILE A 393 -34.06 -2.11 5.19
N ILE A 394 -32.94 -2.02 4.50
CA ILE A 394 -31.71 -1.42 5.00
C ILE A 394 -31.39 -0.20 4.15
N ASN A 395 -31.26 0.95 4.80
CA ASN A 395 -30.76 2.15 4.18
C ASN A 395 -29.22 2.04 4.06
N GLN A 396 -28.70 2.32 2.87
CA GLN A 396 -27.30 2.38 2.53
C GLN A 396 -26.97 3.83 2.23
N THR A 397 -26.40 4.55 3.20
CA THR A 397 -26.09 5.98 3.08
C THR A 397 -24.61 6.18 2.88
N PHE A 398 -24.23 6.81 1.79
CA PHE A 398 -22.86 7.27 1.52
C PHE A 398 -22.71 8.67 2.10
N ALA A 399 -22.21 8.76 3.33
CA ALA A 399 -22.06 10.02 4.06
C ALA A 399 -20.82 10.81 3.66
N LYS A 400 -19.82 10.13 3.08
CA LYS A 400 -18.63 10.72 2.47
C LYS A 400 -18.30 9.98 1.17
N GLY A 401 -17.96 10.73 0.13
CA GLY A 401 -17.42 10.23 -1.14
C GLY A 401 -16.59 11.32 -1.78
N ARG A 402 -15.23 11.20 -1.67
CA ARG A 402 -14.30 12.27 -2.09
C ARG A 402 -14.51 12.67 -3.54
N ASP A 403 -14.67 11.69 -4.45
CA ASP A 403 -14.78 11.93 -5.90
C ASP A 403 -16.18 11.60 -6.46
N ILE A 404 -17.06 10.97 -5.64
CA ILE A 404 -18.38 10.51 -6.06
C ILE A 404 -19.53 11.27 -5.38
N GLY A 405 -19.23 12.11 -4.39
CA GLY A 405 -20.23 12.81 -3.60
C GLY A 405 -20.97 11.90 -2.62
N VAL A 406 -22.16 12.34 -2.19
CA VAL A 406 -23.01 11.63 -1.23
C VAL A 406 -24.26 11.09 -1.90
N ASN A 407 -24.76 9.94 -1.46
CA ASN A 407 -25.97 9.32 -1.99
C ASN A 407 -26.61 8.38 -0.98
N GLU A 408 -27.82 7.93 -1.26
CA GLU A 408 -28.52 6.95 -0.43
C GLU A 408 -29.29 5.98 -1.31
N PHE A 409 -29.19 4.70 -0.95
CA PHE A 409 -29.95 3.61 -1.59
C PHE A 409 -30.71 2.82 -0.52
N LYS A 410 -31.81 2.17 -0.95
CA LYS A 410 -32.53 1.21 -0.12
C LYS A 410 -32.28 -0.19 -0.65
N LEU A 411 -31.88 -1.09 0.24
CA LEU A 411 -31.63 -2.49 -0.06
C LEU A 411 -32.60 -3.37 0.74
N LEU A 412 -33.05 -4.45 0.17
CA LEU A 412 -33.79 -5.50 0.88
C LEU A 412 -32.81 -6.56 1.38
N PHE A 413 -32.67 -6.71 2.68
CA PHE A 413 -31.85 -7.75 3.30
C PHE A 413 -32.69 -8.98 3.63
N LEU A 414 -32.44 -10.05 2.88
CA LEU A 414 -33.01 -11.38 3.06
C LEU A 414 -32.14 -12.15 4.05
N ASN A 415 -32.30 -11.85 5.34
CA ASN A 415 -31.44 -12.37 6.41
C ASN A 415 -31.39 -13.91 6.49
N TRP A 416 -32.49 -14.57 6.12
CA TRP A 416 -32.61 -16.03 6.14
C TRP A 416 -31.68 -16.70 5.12
N LYS A 417 -31.28 -16.02 4.04
CA LYS A 417 -30.31 -16.48 3.04
C LYS A 417 -29.10 -15.53 2.88
N GLN A 418 -28.89 -14.61 3.83
CA GLN A 418 -27.72 -13.72 3.88
C GLN A 418 -27.49 -12.89 2.60
N LYS A 419 -28.58 -12.49 1.91
CA LYS A 419 -28.54 -11.82 0.61
C LYS A 419 -29.20 -10.44 0.62
N PHE A 420 -28.52 -9.47 0.05
CA PHE A 420 -29.09 -8.17 -0.28
C PHE A 420 -29.57 -8.14 -1.73
N THR A 421 -30.66 -7.43 -1.97
CA THR A 421 -31.20 -7.11 -3.29
C THR A 421 -31.50 -5.64 -3.37
N GLU A 422 -31.20 -5.04 -4.51
CA GLU A 422 -31.58 -3.65 -4.79
C GLU A 422 -33.10 -3.56 -4.93
N LEU A 423 -33.67 -2.49 -4.37
CA LEU A 423 -35.09 -2.22 -4.53
C LEU A 423 -35.30 -1.38 -5.80
N PRO A 424 -36.35 -1.66 -6.59
CA PRO A 424 -36.65 -0.84 -7.75
C PRO A 424 -36.82 0.62 -7.32
N LYS A 425 -36.20 1.54 -8.06
CA LYS A 425 -36.46 2.97 -7.88
C LYS A 425 -37.91 3.22 -8.26
N LYS A 426 -38.67 3.81 -7.32
CA LYS A 426 -40.03 4.27 -7.59
C LYS A 426 -40.00 5.45 -8.57
#